data_de7d6beb79e15d4689fccafcdd8a7397
#
_entry.id   de7d6beb79e15d4689fccafcdd8a7397
#
_cell.length_a   1.000
_cell.length_b   1.000
_cell.length_c   1.000
_cell.angle_alpha   90.00
_cell.angle_beta   90.00
_cell.angle_gamma   90.00
#
_symmetry.space_group_name_H-M   'P 1'
#
loop_
_entity.id
_entity.type
_entity.pdbx_description
1 polymer ?
#
loop_
_entity_poly.entity_id
_entity_poly.type
_entity_poly.pdbx_seq_one_letter_code
_entity_poly.pdbx_strand_id
1 'polypeptide(L)'
;MNQNQQAGQPQATFIPSDFNDLHLMFGLEEVKAQIVQAINTSTPLSPEPPKTNKPIHTEGEIEKISHVPMVEENLVAGEQGQGGDISTENDAVPESIQKFIDRYYLIEAKTDVWDNFDKIVIKKNAFTALLGQKQYKLWLDHKKVIPKSEFEHNVNVATNLTIQELLDNFVVLANSEEAWNLVERRTWLIKHIRIAYPNIFDLWFKSPARKIIPRQNLIFDPKQEHDHDENYINIYRGLNIDVMRDQHGEQLTRAEVYEDCKGIMTLINDLCDGEKEAVLFLLKWLAFPLQNIGAKMATCVLMHGHIHGSGKSLMFVSIMKKIYGEYHTTVGQAQLDNQYNEWIENKLFGVFEEIVDNKKKHNVMGMIKHLITGETLYVSKKFVSGWEMNNHLNTVFLSNNTQPLPIEEKDRRFLVLNPCKDLDGPLHERVMQELKTNGVQAFYTYLMGLDLTDFHEHVKPPMTIAKRTMIDYSRAGFDTFYHEWKNGDTKFPYVSCKSEQLYKAFGQWSRTTGEHQISMKRFIIEGKKHGIVPSDKAKHWKGKRSSGQNKVIIIGEKPKDEQEQLWLGLQIEQFQDSLDGVNDVPEAKYVQ
;
A
#
# COMPACT_ATOMS: atom_id res chain seq x y z
N MET A 1 48.17 13.53 -43.71
CA MET A 1 48.68 13.76 -42.33
C MET A 1 47.64 14.58 -41.61
N ASN A 2 46.84 13.95 -40.79
CA ASN A 2 46.33 14.49 -39.53
C ASN A 2 45.30 13.46 -38.97
N GLN A 3 45.72 12.89 -37.89
CA GLN A 3 44.93 11.92 -37.13
C GLN A 3 43.95 12.69 -36.26
N ASN A 4 42.66 12.39 -36.39
CA ASN A 4 41.65 12.78 -35.43
C ASN A 4 41.50 11.64 -34.41
N GLN A 5 41.95 11.89 -33.18
CA GLN A 5 41.57 11.10 -32.00
C GLN A 5 40.15 11.42 -31.61
N GLN A 6 39.23 10.49 -31.78
CA GLN A 6 37.94 10.52 -31.11
C GLN A 6 38.10 9.98 -29.69
N ALA A 7 37.83 10.81 -28.69
CA ALA A 7 37.72 10.40 -27.30
C ALA A 7 36.49 9.50 -27.13
N GLY A 8 36.71 8.27 -26.61
CA GLY A 8 35.64 7.32 -26.31
C GLY A 8 34.77 7.81 -25.16
N GLN A 9 33.46 7.73 -25.37
CA GLN A 9 32.50 7.83 -24.29
C GLN A 9 32.64 6.61 -23.34
N PRO A 10 32.48 6.75 -22.03
CA PRO A 10 32.50 5.62 -21.12
C PRO A 10 31.31 4.72 -21.42
N GLN A 11 31.57 3.44 -21.73
CA GLN A 11 30.56 2.41 -21.81
C GLN A 11 29.89 2.27 -20.43
N ALA A 12 28.57 2.40 -20.40
CA ALA A 12 27.79 2.09 -19.22
C ALA A 12 28.04 0.61 -18.86
N THR A 13 28.61 0.38 -17.69
CA THR A 13 28.75 -0.97 -17.12
C THR A 13 27.36 -1.49 -16.78
N PHE A 14 26.87 -2.44 -17.58
CA PHE A 14 25.63 -3.16 -17.28
C PHE A 14 25.87 -3.99 -16.01
N ILE A 15 25.04 -3.79 -14.99
CA ILE A 15 25.04 -4.60 -13.76
C ILE A 15 23.96 -5.67 -13.93
N PRO A 16 24.30 -6.98 -13.88
CA PRO A 16 23.29 -8.04 -13.99
C PRO A 16 22.22 -7.90 -12.92
N SER A 17 20.95 -8.00 -13.32
CA SER A 17 19.81 -7.83 -12.42
C SER A 17 19.33 -9.17 -11.81
N ASP A 18 19.65 -10.29 -12.46
CA ASP A 18 19.32 -11.63 -11.98
C ASP A 18 20.35 -12.69 -12.47
N PHE A 19 20.15 -13.95 -12.08
CA PHE A 19 21.03 -15.06 -12.46
C PHE A 19 21.00 -15.40 -13.97
N ASN A 20 19.94 -15.07 -14.68
CA ASN A 20 19.86 -15.28 -16.12
C ASN A 20 20.75 -14.26 -16.87
N ASP A 21 20.70 -13.00 -16.44
CA ASP A 21 21.59 -11.95 -16.95
C ASP A 21 23.06 -12.30 -16.68
N LEU A 22 23.36 -12.80 -15.49
CA LEU A 22 24.69 -13.26 -15.11
C LEU A 22 25.18 -14.44 -15.98
N HIS A 23 24.31 -15.40 -16.25
CA HIS A 23 24.61 -16.55 -17.12
C HIS A 23 24.91 -16.13 -18.57
N LEU A 24 24.13 -15.19 -19.12
CA LEU A 24 24.32 -14.67 -20.46
C LEU A 24 25.65 -13.92 -20.64
N MET A 25 26.11 -13.24 -19.57
CA MET A 25 27.33 -12.43 -19.60
C MET A 25 28.60 -13.23 -19.27
N PHE A 26 28.56 -14.12 -18.31
CA PHE A 26 29.76 -14.75 -17.71
C PHE A 26 29.77 -16.30 -17.77
N GLY A 27 28.66 -16.90 -18.19
CA GLY A 27 28.53 -18.34 -18.31
C GLY A 27 28.07 -19.06 -17.04
N LEU A 28 27.76 -20.35 -17.16
CA LEU A 28 27.14 -21.18 -16.13
C LEU A 28 28.00 -21.38 -14.88
N GLU A 29 29.30 -21.37 -14.99
CA GLU A 29 30.22 -21.59 -13.86
C GLU A 29 30.24 -20.40 -12.91
N GLU A 30 30.11 -19.17 -13.40
CA GLU A 30 30.01 -17.98 -12.58
C GLU A 30 28.68 -17.93 -11.81
N VAL A 31 27.59 -18.34 -12.45
CA VAL A 31 26.27 -18.47 -11.79
C VAL A 31 26.35 -19.47 -10.64
N LYS A 32 26.97 -20.62 -10.85
CA LYS A 32 27.18 -21.66 -9.83
C LYS A 32 28.02 -21.12 -8.66
N ALA A 33 29.12 -20.41 -8.96
CA ALA A 33 29.98 -19.84 -7.93
C ALA A 33 29.25 -18.84 -7.03
N GLN A 34 28.45 -17.95 -7.61
CA GLN A 34 27.67 -16.98 -6.85
C GLN A 34 26.52 -17.61 -6.05
N ILE A 35 25.88 -18.66 -6.59
CA ILE A 35 24.86 -19.43 -5.84
C ILE A 35 25.50 -20.10 -4.60
N VAL A 36 26.65 -20.74 -4.78
CA VAL A 36 27.36 -21.37 -3.65
C VAL A 36 27.80 -20.34 -2.62
N GLN A 37 28.28 -19.19 -3.05
CA GLN A 37 28.65 -18.10 -2.15
C GLN A 37 27.43 -17.55 -1.40
N ALA A 38 26.29 -17.37 -2.06
CA ALA A 38 25.04 -16.91 -1.45
C ALA A 38 24.52 -17.91 -0.40
N ILE A 39 24.58 -19.21 -0.68
CA ILE A 39 24.20 -20.27 0.25
C ILE A 39 25.08 -20.27 1.50
N ASN A 40 26.38 -20.05 1.36
CA ASN A 40 27.35 -20.06 2.46
C ASN A 40 27.35 -18.78 3.31
N THR A 41 26.76 -17.68 2.80
CA THR A 41 26.70 -16.37 3.48
C THR A 41 25.34 -16.04 4.06
N SER A 42 24.29 -16.80 3.73
CA SER A 42 22.93 -16.50 4.20
C SER A 42 22.63 -17.11 5.57
N THR A 43 22.41 -16.26 6.54
CA THR A 43 21.60 -16.56 7.72
C THR A 43 20.16 -16.84 7.26
N PRO A 44 19.41 -17.78 7.84
CA PRO A 44 18.13 -18.23 7.29
C PRO A 44 17.08 -17.11 7.32
N LEU A 45 16.66 -16.68 6.13
CA LEU A 45 15.49 -15.82 5.91
C LEU A 45 14.27 -16.71 5.68
N SER A 46 13.14 -16.36 6.26
CA SER A 46 11.83 -16.99 6.08
C SER A 46 11.43 -17.06 4.59
N PRO A 47 10.72 -18.09 4.14
CA PRO A 47 10.44 -18.28 2.72
C PRO A 47 9.30 -17.38 2.22
N GLU A 48 9.55 -16.62 1.14
CA GLU A 48 8.51 -16.04 0.28
C GLU A 48 7.94 -17.10 -0.67
N PRO A 49 6.65 -17.01 -1.06
CA PRO A 49 6.00 -18.03 -1.88
C PRO A 49 6.37 -17.95 -3.37
N PRO A 50 6.39 -19.07 -4.10
CA PRO A 50 6.80 -19.11 -5.49
C PRO A 50 5.74 -18.66 -6.48
N LYS A 51 6.16 -17.97 -7.53
CA LYS A 51 5.36 -17.58 -8.71
C LYS A 51 5.00 -18.81 -9.54
N THR A 52 3.72 -18.97 -9.84
CA THR A 52 3.13 -20.05 -10.62
C THR A 52 3.46 -20.01 -12.10
N ASN A 53 3.88 -21.14 -12.68
CA ASN A 53 3.72 -21.43 -14.09
C ASN A 53 2.92 -22.74 -14.30
N LYS A 54 2.23 -22.81 -15.45
CA LYS A 54 1.16 -23.69 -15.88
C LYS A 54 1.48 -25.20 -15.86
N PRO A 55 0.44 -26.07 -15.89
CA PRO A 55 0.57 -27.50 -15.65
C PRO A 55 1.00 -28.29 -16.89
N ILE A 56 1.88 -29.27 -16.67
CA ILE A 56 2.10 -30.39 -17.58
C ILE A 56 1.83 -31.67 -16.78
N HIS A 57 0.89 -32.46 -17.26
CA HIS A 57 0.58 -33.81 -16.76
C HIS A 57 1.75 -34.74 -17.00
N THR A 58 2.19 -35.48 -16.00
CA THR A 58 2.65 -36.87 -16.10
C THR A 58 2.70 -37.46 -14.68
N GLU A 59 2.13 -38.65 -14.56
CA GLU A 59 2.18 -39.54 -13.39
C GLU A 59 3.64 -40.01 -13.16
N GLY A 60 4.07 -40.05 -11.89
CA GLY A 60 5.35 -40.61 -11.51
C GLY A 60 5.70 -40.31 -10.05
N GLU A 61 5.64 -41.33 -9.27
CA GLU A 61 6.18 -41.64 -7.94
C GLU A 61 6.89 -40.56 -7.12
N ILE A 62 6.41 -40.37 -5.90
CA ILE A 62 6.94 -39.46 -4.86
C ILE A 62 8.05 -40.21 -4.10
N GLU A 63 9.30 -39.93 -4.39
CA GLU A 63 10.41 -40.24 -3.47
C GLU A 63 10.63 -39.10 -2.48
N LYS A 64 10.44 -39.41 -1.19
CA LYS A 64 10.87 -38.54 -0.07
C LYS A 64 12.35 -38.80 0.20
N ILE A 65 13.20 -37.88 -0.14
CA ILE A 65 14.61 -37.88 0.27
C ILE A 65 14.72 -37.21 1.63
N SER A 66 14.99 -38.01 2.66
CA SER A 66 15.46 -37.56 3.96
C SER A 66 16.97 -37.61 4.00
N HIS A 67 17.62 -36.48 4.26
CA HIS A 67 19.06 -36.41 4.44
C HIS A 67 19.50 -37.09 5.73
N VAL A 68 20.34 -38.12 5.58
CA VAL A 68 21.13 -38.69 6.67
C VAL A 68 22.60 -38.48 6.32
N PRO A 69 23.46 -37.98 7.21
CA PRO A 69 24.87 -37.81 6.93
C PRO A 69 25.59 -39.18 6.80
N MET A 70 26.32 -39.32 5.72
CA MET A 70 27.19 -40.46 5.47
C MET A 70 28.39 -40.41 6.43
N VAL A 71 28.64 -41.53 7.10
CA VAL A 71 29.87 -41.77 7.83
C VAL A 71 30.78 -42.59 6.92
N GLU A 72 31.99 -42.10 6.66
CA GLU A 72 33.02 -42.77 5.89
C GLU A 72 33.48 -44.07 6.57
N GLU A 73 33.40 -45.17 5.83
CA GLU A 73 34.01 -46.46 6.23
C GLU A 73 35.50 -46.47 5.86
N ASN A 74 36.36 -46.62 6.88
CA ASN A 74 37.74 -47.04 6.69
C ASN A 74 37.81 -48.58 6.65
N LEU A 75 38.11 -49.13 5.51
CA LEU A 75 38.45 -50.55 5.31
C LEU A 75 39.88 -50.80 5.81
N VAL A 76 40.04 -51.69 6.76
CA VAL A 76 41.30 -52.39 6.99
C VAL A 76 41.06 -53.89 6.92
N ALA A 77 41.82 -54.54 6.07
CA ALA A 77 41.80 -55.97 5.78
C ALA A 77 42.80 -56.75 6.64
N GLY A 78 42.47 -58.05 6.87
CA GLY A 78 43.38 -59.09 7.29
C GLY A 78 43.22 -59.47 8.79
N GLU A 79 43.18 -60.68 9.28
CA GLU A 79 43.73 -61.97 8.87
C GLU A 79 43.07 -63.10 9.67
N GLN A 80 43.24 -64.32 9.26
CA GLN A 80 42.73 -65.58 9.77
C GLN A 80 43.37 -65.99 11.12
N GLY A 81 42.64 -66.77 11.95
CA GLY A 81 43.30 -67.62 12.97
C GLY A 81 42.39 -68.20 14.05
N GLN A 82 41.95 -69.42 13.86
CA GLN A 82 41.79 -70.56 14.79
C GLN A 82 41.32 -70.36 16.25
N GLY A 83 40.21 -71.03 16.55
CA GLY A 83 40.12 -72.10 17.60
C GLY A 83 40.04 -71.70 19.05
N GLY A 84 38.89 -72.04 19.65
CA GLY A 84 38.89 -72.59 21.03
C GLY A 84 38.39 -71.69 22.14
N ASP A 85 37.34 -72.07 22.66
CA ASP A 85 36.85 -72.19 24.02
C ASP A 85 35.57 -71.39 24.35
N ILE A 86 34.65 -72.17 24.89
CA ILE A 86 33.35 -71.77 25.46
C ILE A 86 33.60 -71.04 26.77
N SER A 87 33.32 -69.78 26.83
CA SER A 87 33.14 -69.04 28.06
C SER A 87 31.93 -68.07 27.90
N THR A 88 31.09 -68.06 28.89
CA THR A 88 29.86 -67.28 29.09
C THR A 88 29.96 -65.86 28.54
N GLU A 89 29.29 -65.62 27.43
CA GLU A 89 29.19 -64.30 26.82
C GLU A 89 28.31 -63.38 27.70
N ASN A 90 28.91 -62.28 28.13
CA ASN A 90 28.19 -61.10 28.48
C ASN A 90 27.47 -60.61 27.23
N ASP A 91 26.11 -60.59 27.23
CA ASP A 91 25.24 -59.99 26.23
C ASP A 91 25.41 -58.46 26.16
N ALA A 92 26.59 -57.97 25.80
CA ALA A 92 26.81 -56.56 25.59
C ALA A 92 26.24 -56.13 24.25
N VAL A 93 25.29 -55.22 24.26
CA VAL A 93 24.70 -54.62 23.05
C VAL A 93 25.80 -53.97 22.22
N PRO A 94 25.96 -54.31 20.93
CA PRO A 94 26.93 -53.66 20.05
C PRO A 94 26.71 -52.14 19.99
N GLU A 95 27.77 -51.35 20.17
CA GLU A 95 27.71 -49.89 20.19
C GLU A 95 27.09 -49.32 18.90
N SER A 96 27.27 -50.00 17.78
CA SER A 96 26.72 -49.64 16.47
C SER A 96 25.19 -49.59 16.39
N ILE A 97 24.49 -50.28 17.29
CA ILE A 97 23.01 -50.32 17.33
C ILE A 97 22.41 -49.73 18.60
N GLN A 98 23.19 -49.30 19.57
CA GLN A 98 22.73 -48.80 20.85
C GLN A 98 21.74 -47.64 20.68
N LYS A 99 22.07 -46.65 19.85
CA LYS A 99 21.20 -45.49 19.56
C LYS A 99 19.85 -45.89 18.96
N PHE A 100 19.82 -47.00 18.24
CA PHE A 100 18.57 -47.49 17.65
C PHE A 100 17.72 -48.26 18.67
N ILE A 101 18.34 -48.95 19.60
CA ILE A 101 17.65 -49.65 20.71
C ILE A 101 17.01 -48.64 21.68
N ASP A 102 17.65 -47.53 21.89
CA ASP A 102 17.15 -46.51 22.83
C ASP A 102 16.01 -45.67 22.21
N ARG A 103 15.96 -45.58 20.89
CA ARG A 103 14.94 -44.80 20.16
C ARG A 103 13.76 -45.64 19.69
N TYR A 104 14.01 -46.83 19.15
CA TYR A 104 13.02 -47.63 18.43
C TYR A 104 12.61 -48.87 19.19
N TYR A 105 11.32 -49.02 19.47
CA TYR A 105 10.76 -50.13 20.22
C TYR A 105 9.84 -50.98 19.33
N LEU A 106 9.96 -52.32 19.41
CA LEU A 106 9.00 -53.19 18.75
C LEU A 106 7.65 -53.11 19.47
N ILE A 107 6.57 -52.92 18.74
CA ILE A 107 5.23 -52.91 19.34
C ILE A 107 4.82 -54.37 19.63
N GLU A 108 4.39 -54.63 20.87
CA GLU A 108 3.95 -55.95 21.31
C GLU A 108 2.85 -56.50 20.38
N ALA A 109 2.97 -57.75 19.98
CA ALA A 109 2.06 -58.49 19.08
C ALA A 109 1.95 -57.86 17.64
N LYS A 110 2.88 -56.96 17.28
CA LYS A 110 2.97 -56.37 15.92
C LYS A 110 4.36 -56.56 15.34
N THR A 111 4.51 -56.36 14.06
CA THR A 111 5.80 -56.30 13.36
C THR A 111 6.28 -54.88 13.16
N ASP A 112 5.47 -53.91 13.51
CA ASP A 112 5.75 -52.48 13.35
C ASP A 112 6.55 -51.96 14.54
N VAL A 113 7.29 -50.89 14.32
CA VAL A 113 8.22 -50.30 15.26
C VAL A 113 7.70 -48.93 15.70
N TRP A 114 7.75 -48.66 16.99
CA TRP A 114 7.44 -47.36 17.59
C TRP A 114 8.72 -46.51 17.69
N ASP A 115 8.74 -45.36 17.06
CA ASP A 115 9.75 -44.34 17.29
C ASP A 115 9.35 -43.55 18.56
N ASN A 116 10.08 -43.79 19.64
CA ASN A 116 9.77 -43.16 20.91
C ASN A 116 10.17 -41.70 21.00
N PHE A 117 10.97 -41.21 20.04
CA PHE A 117 11.35 -39.79 19.94
C PHE A 117 10.29 -39.00 19.11
N ASP A 118 10.07 -39.42 17.87
CA ASP A 118 9.14 -38.72 16.95
C ASP A 118 7.67 -39.12 17.17
N LYS A 119 7.40 -40.09 18.06
CA LYS A 119 6.07 -40.59 18.42
C LYS A 119 5.27 -41.10 17.20
N ILE A 120 5.93 -41.76 16.26
CA ILE A 120 5.35 -42.33 15.05
C ILE A 120 5.54 -43.84 14.96
N VAL A 121 4.64 -44.47 14.20
CA VAL A 121 4.72 -45.90 13.86
C VAL A 121 5.45 -46.08 12.55
N ILE A 122 6.50 -46.86 12.52
CA ILE A 122 7.28 -47.19 11.32
C ILE A 122 6.98 -48.65 10.94
N LYS A 123 6.57 -48.84 9.69
CA LYS A 123 6.36 -50.18 9.16
C LYS A 123 7.67 -50.98 9.10
N LYS A 124 7.61 -52.29 9.37
CA LYS A 124 8.76 -53.20 9.36
C LYS A 124 9.66 -52.97 8.13
N ASN A 125 9.09 -52.95 6.94
CA ASN A 125 9.87 -52.82 5.72
C ASN A 125 10.62 -51.47 5.61
N ALA A 126 9.98 -50.38 6.02
CA ALA A 126 10.60 -49.06 6.07
C ALA A 126 11.73 -49.01 7.13
N PHE A 127 11.51 -49.61 8.31
CA PHE A 127 12.51 -49.67 9.34
C PHE A 127 13.70 -50.57 8.96
N THR A 128 13.44 -51.70 8.31
CA THR A 128 14.50 -52.58 7.75
C THR A 128 15.32 -51.86 6.67
N ALA A 129 14.67 -51.04 5.83
CA ALA A 129 15.39 -50.24 4.83
C ALA A 129 16.21 -49.11 5.49
N LEU A 130 15.73 -48.54 6.58
CA LEU A 130 16.46 -47.51 7.36
C LEU A 130 17.77 -48.08 7.97
N LEU A 131 17.73 -49.26 8.60
CA LEU A 131 18.88 -49.86 9.24
C LEU A 131 19.77 -50.70 8.33
N GLY A 132 19.21 -51.22 7.24
CA GLY A 132 19.81 -52.30 6.45
C GLY A 132 19.63 -53.68 7.12
N GLN A 133 19.63 -54.75 6.31
CA GLN A 133 19.31 -56.14 6.73
C GLN A 133 20.19 -56.66 7.87
N LYS A 134 21.48 -56.32 7.87
CA LYS A 134 22.43 -56.80 8.88
C LYS A 134 22.21 -56.16 10.23
N GLN A 135 22.04 -54.85 10.27
CA GLN A 135 21.81 -54.09 11.50
C GLN A 135 20.38 -54.31 12.05
N TYR A 136 19.38 -54.52 11.17
CA TYR A 136 18.04 -54.90 11.57
C TYR A 136 17.99 -56.23 12.32
N LYS A 137 18.73 -57.23 11.86
CA LYS A 137 18.85 -58.53 12.58
C LYS A 137 19.45 -58.36 13.94
N LEU A 138 20.58 -57.64 14.09
CA LEU A 138 21.22 -57.34 15.35
C LEU A 138 20.28 -56.53 16.29
N TRP A 139 19.56 -55.53 15.77
CA TRP A 139 18.57 -54.80 16.51
C TRP A 139 17.43 -55.73 16.99
N LEU A 140 16.97 -56.65 16.17
CA LEU A 140 15.89 -57.57 16.53
C LEU A 140 16.27 -58.51 17.68
N ASP A 141 17.55 -58.86 17.85
CA ASP A 141 18.04 -59.70 18.92
C ASP A 141 18.07 -58.91 20.27
N HIS A 142 18.34 -57.63 20.24
CA HIS A 142 18.48 -56.75 21.41
C HIS A 142 17.34 -55.72 21.58
N LYS A 143 16.28 -55.81 20.76
CA LYS A 143 15.19 -54.87 20.76
C LYS A 143 14.49 -54.68 22.10
N LYS A 144 14.09 -53.44 22.38
CA LYS A 144 13.09 -53.16 23.42
C LYS A 144 11.70 -53.38 22.84
N VAL A 145 10.78 -53.92 23.64
CA VAL A 145 9.38 -54.12 23.28
C VAL A 145 8.54 -53.17 24.12
N ILE A 146 7.68 -52.37 23.44
CA ILE A 146 6.71 -51.55 24.15
C ILE A 146 5.42 -52.36 24.33
N PRO A 147 4.90 -52.50 25.56
CA PRO A 147 3.62 -53.16 25.83
C PRO A 147 2.49 -52.49 25.01
N LYS A 148 1.58 -53.28 24.53
CA LYS A 148 0.44 -52.78 23.69
C LYS A 148 -0.34 -51.68 24.43
N SER A 149 -0.59 -51.81 25.71
CA SER A 149 -1.28 -50.82 26.54
C SER A 149 -0.53 -49.49 26.64
N GLU A 150 0.78 -49.55 26.83
CA GLU A 150 1.65 -48.37 26.88
C GLU A 150 1.76 -47.69 25.53
N PHE A 151 1.89 -48.47 24.45
CA PHE A 151 1.86 -47.96 23.07
C PHE A 151 0.54 -47.23 22.78
N GLU A 152 -0.62 -47.85 23.08
CA GLU A 152 -1.92 -47.24 22.90
C GLU A 152 -2.08 -45.98 23.76
N HIS A 153 -1.57 -45.97 24.99
CA HIS A 153 -1.55 -44.77 25.82
C HIS A 153 -0.72 -43.64 25.17
N ASN A 154 0.49 -43.94 24.73
CA ASN A 154 1.40 -42.96 24.11
C ASN A 154 0.83 -42.39 22.82
N VAL A 155 0.21 -43.23 21.98
CA VAL A 155 -0.50 -42.79 20.77
C VAL A 155 -1.68 -41.87 21.12
N ASN A 156 -2.47 -42.27 22.11
CA ASN A 156 -3.64 -41.47 22.54
C ASN A 156 -3.19 -40.11 23.11
N VAL A 157 -2.14 -40.07 23.93
CA VAL A 157 -1.59 -38.83 24.46
C VAL A 157 -1.08 -37.92 23.34
N ALA A 158 -0.28 -38.46 22.42
CA ALA A 158 0.24 -37.70 21.29
C ALA A 158 -0.90 -37.17 20.38
N THR A 159 -1.91 -38.02 20.12
CA THR A 159 -3.09 -37.62 19.32
C THR A 159 -3.89 -36.52 20.02
N ASN A 160 -4.12 -36.65 21.32
CA ASN A 160 -4.86 -35.65 22.10
C ASN A 160 -4.13 -34.30 22.15
N LEU A 161 -2.80 -34.28 22.33
CA LEU A 161 -1.99 -33.05 22.31
C LEU A 161 -2.12 -32.35 20.95
N THR A 162 -2.05 -33.11 19.86
CA THR A 162 -2.15 -32.54 18.50
C THR A 162 -3.58 -32.06 18.16
N ILE A 163 -4.62 -32.74 18.65
CA ILE A 163 -6.01 -32.26 18.54
C ILE A 163 -6.17 -30.97 19.32
N GLN A 164 -5.62 -30.89 20.53
CA GLN A 164 -5.69 -29.67 21.35
C GLN A 164 -5.01 -28.51 20.64
N GLU A 165 -3.85 -28.74 20.03
CA GLU A 165 -3.17 -27.74 19.21
C GLU A 165 -4.09 -27.19 18.08
N LEU A 166 -4.78 -28.05 17.37
CA LEU A 166 -5.73 -27.60 16.33
C LEU A 166 -6.93 -26.86 16.91
N LEU A 167 -7.45 -27.29 18.07
CA LEU A 167 -8.57 -26.63 18.75
C LEU A 167 -8.19 -25.24 19.25
N ASP A 168 -6.95 -25.07 19.71
CA ASP A 168 -6.43 -23.80 20.23
C ASP A 168 -6.02 -22.84 19.11
N ASN A 169 -5.51 -23.38 18.00
CA ASN A 169 -4.91 -22.55 16.95
C ASN A 169 -5.87 -22.20 15.81
N PHE A 170 -6.95 -22.97 15.60
CA PHE A 170 -7.85 -22.74 14.46
C PHE A 170 -9.28 -22.44 14.85
N VAL A 171 -9.84 -21.39 14.25
CA VAL A 171 -11.27 -21.03 14.31
C VAL A 171 -11.86 -21.17 12.92
N VAL A 172 -12.87 -22.03 12.76
CA VAL A 172 -13.55 -22.21 11.47
C VAL A 172 -14.42 -21.00 11.18
N LEU A 173 -14.34 -20.49 9.96
CA LEU A 173 -15.17 -19.39 9.49
C LEU A 173 -16.42 -19.96 8.81
N ALA A 174 -17.56 -19.85 9.48
CA ALA A 174 -18.84 -20.37 8.97
C ALA A 174 -19.22 -19.71 7.63
N ASN A 175 -19.84 -20.48 6.75
CA ASN A 175 -20.22 -20.09 5.40
C ASN A 175 -19.02 -19.77 4.48
N SER A 176 -17.84 -20.32 4.80
CA SER A 176 -16.66 -20.25 3.96
C SER A 176 -15.87 -21.56 3.97
N GLU A 177 -14.93 -21.72 3.07
CA GLU A 177 -13.98 -22.85 3.06
C GLU A 177 -12.70 -22.52 3.83
N GLU A 178 -12.75 -21.57 4.76
CA GLU A 178 -11.58 -21.04 5.46
C GLU A 178 -11.66 -21.30 6.97
N ALA A 179 -10.49 -21.33 7.60
CA ALA A 179 -10.32 -21.22 9.03
C ALA A 179 -9.27 -20.17 9.34
N TRP A 180 -9.43 -19.43 10.41
CA TRP A 180 -8.46 -18.47 10.92
C TRP A 180 -7.46 -19.16 11.82
N ASN A 181 -6.17 -19.03 11.51
CA ASN A 181 -5.10 -19.47 12.40
C ASN A 181 -4.77 -18.34 13.39
N LEU A 182 -5.02 -18.57 14.67
CA LEU A 182 -4.82 -17.60 15.74
C LEU A 182 -3.34 -17.27 16.00
N VAL A 183 -2.43 -18.21 15.73
CA VAL A 183 -0.99 -18.03 15.91
C VAL A 183 -0.38 -17.28 14.72
N GLU A 184 -0.61 -17.78 13.51
CA GLU A 184 -0.08 -17.16 12.28
C GLU A 184 -0.88 -15.92 11.87
N ARG A 185 -2.09 -15.77 12.40
CA ARG A 185 -3.02 -14.66 12.12
C ARG A 185 -3.29 -14.44 10.64
N ARG A 186 -3.58 -15.54 9.97
CA ARG A 186 -4.01 -15.57 8.58
C ARG A 186 -5.07 -16.62 8.35
N THR A 187 -5.81 -16.49 7.28
CA THR A 187 -6.75 -17.52 6.86
C THR A 187 -6.04 -18.69 6.19
N TRP A 188 -6.46 -19.89 6.52
CA TRP A 188 -6.09 -21.14 5.87
C TRP A 188 -7.32 -21.73 5.19
N LEU A 189 -7.16 -22.26 3.98
CA LEU A 189 -8.20 -23.11 3.41
C LEU A 189 -8.29 -24.41 4.20
N ILE A 190 -9.50 -24.86 4.50
CA ILE A 190 -9.77 -26.10 5.29
C ILE A 190 -9.08 -27.31 4.65
N LYS A 191 -9.01 -27.37 3.29
CA LYS A 191 -8.29 -28.42 2.58
C LYS A 191 -6.76 -28.42 2.88
N HIS A 192 -6.16 -27.28 3.13
CA HIS A 192 -4.75 -27.19 3.48
C HIS A 192 -4.48 -27.69 4.91
N ILE A 193 -5.41 -27.44 5.84
CA ILE A 193 -5.35 -28.01 7.19
C ILE A 193 -5.44 -29.55 7.13
N ARG A 194 -6.31 -30.09 6.26
CA ARG A 194 -6.40 -31.55 6.04
C ARG A 194 -5.10 -32.13 5.48
N ILE A 195 -4.40 -31.42 4.61
CA ILE A 195 -3.11 -31.86 4.04
C ILE A 195 -2.02 -31.81 5.12
N ALA A 196 -2.00 -30.76 5.93
CA ALA A 196 -1.00 -30.58 7.00
C ALA A 196 -1.18 -31.56 8.17
N TYR A 197 -2.44 -31.91 8.49
CA TYR A 197 -2.79 -32.73 9.65
C TYR A 197 -3.67 -33.94 9.28
N PRO A 198 -3.24 -34.83 8.36
CA PRO A 198 -4.11 -35.84 7.77
C PRO A 198 -4.69 -36.85 8.77
N ASN A 199 -3.96 -37.15 9.84
CA ASN A 199 -4.34 -38.19 10.80
C ASN A 199 -5.36 -37.72 11.84
N ILE A 200 -5.44 -36.40 12.09
CA ILE A 200 -6.25 -35.82 13.17
C ILE A 200 -7.30 -34.84 12.68
N PHE A 201 -7.23 -34.46 11.40
CA PHE A 201 -8.15 -33.49 10.81
C PHE A 201 -9.63 -33.86 11.03
N ASP A 202 -10.02 -35.11 10.77
CA ASP A 202 -11.42 -35.53 10.88
C ASP A 202 -11.91 -35.55 12.35
N LEU A 203 -11.02 -35.82 13.31
CA LEU A 203 -11.31 -35.75 14.74
C LEU A 203 -11.51 -34.28 15.17
N TRP A 204 -10.61 -33.39 14.77
CA TRP A 204 -10.74 -31.96 15.02
C TRP A 204 -11.98 -31.38 14.35
N PHE A 205 -12.21 -31.70 13.06
CA PHE A 205 -13.33 -31.14 12.29
C PHE A 205 -14.71 -31.57 12.80
N LYS A 206 -14.83 -32.74 13.43
CA LYS A 206 -16.05 -33.25 14.06
C LYS A 206 -16.14 -32.90 15.55
N SER A 207 -15.11 -32.35 16.15
CA SER A 207 -15.13 -32.06 17.58
C SER A 207 -16.15 -30.98 17.94
N PRO A 208 -17.00 -31.20 18.96
CA PRO A 208 -17.92 -30.19 19.47
C PRO A 208 -17.18 -29.00 20.14
N ALA A 209 -15.93 -29.19 20.54
CA ALA A 209 -15.08 -28.13 21.12
C ALA A 209 -14.45 -27.21 20.07
N ARG A 210 -14.63 -27.53 18.77
CA ARG A 210 -14.12 -26.70 17.69
C ARG A 210 -14.78 -25.33 17.69
N LYS A 211 -13.98 -24.27 17.73
CA LYS A 211 -14.48 -22.89 17.62
C LYS A 211 -14.96 -22.60 16.19
N ILE A 212 -16.14 -22.01 16.09
CA ILE A 212 -16.73 -21.57 14.82
C ILE A 212 -17.30 -20.18 15.02
N ILE A 213 -16.94 -19.23 14.14
CA ILE A 213 -17.56 -17.91 14.09
C ILE A 213 -18.08 -17.64 12.66
N PRO A 214 -19.09 -16.79 12.49
CA PRO A 214 -19.44 -16.27 11.17
C PRO A 214 -18.24 -15.61 10.48
N ARG A 215 -18.09 -15.78 9.15
CA ARG A 215 -16.97 -15.17 8.41
C ARG A 215 -16.91 -13.64 8.58
N GLN A 216 -18.08 -12.99 8.65
CA GLN A 216 -18.19 -11.54 8.88
C GLN A 216 -17.75 -11.08 10.26
N ASN A 217 -17.58 -11.99 11.22
CA ASN A 217 -17.12 -11.69 12.57
C ASN A 217 -15.58 -11.76 12.69
N LEU A 218 -14.88 -12.14 11.62
CA LEU A 218 -13.46 -11.89 11.48
C LEU A 218 -13.30 -10.47 10.94
N ILE A 219 -13.06 -9.52 11.82
CA ILE A 219 -13.13 -8.07 11.54
C ILE A 219 -11.79 -7.39 11.72
N PHE A 220 -11.60 -6.29 11.02
CA PHE A 220 -10.55 -5.32 11.29
C PHE A 220 -11.18 -4.15 12.04
N ASP A 221 -11.04 -4.15 13.35
CA ASP A 221 -11.62 -3.18 14.27
C ASP A 221 -10.54 -2.43 15.06
N PRO A 222 -9.93 -1.39 14.47
CA PRO A 222 -8.90 -0.60 15.17
C PRO A 222 -9.44 0.14 16.39
N LYS A 223 -10.74 0.41 16.47
CA LYS A 223 -11.38 1.09 17.61
C LYS A 223 -11.64 0.16 18.79
N GLN A 224 -11.48 -1.16 18.56
CA GLN A 224 -11.69 -2.19 19.59
C GLN A 224 -13.11 -2.22 20.18
N GLU A 225 -14.11 -1.90 19.37
CA GLU A 225 -15.52 -1.85 19.80
C GLU A 225 -16.07 -3.25 20.12
N HIS A 226 -15.44 -4.32 19.57
CA HIS A 226 -15.86 -5.73 19.70
C HIS A 226 -14.88 -6.59 20.51
N ASP A 227 -13.85 -6.03 21.14
CA ASP A 227 -12.81 -6.81 21.83
C ASP A 227 -13.32 -7.62 23.03
N HIS A 228 -14.51 -7.31 23.54
CA HIS A 228 -15.15 -8.02 24.65
C HIS A 228 -16.13 -9.10 24.22
N ASP A 229 -16.36 -9.31 22.92
CA ASP A 229 -17.30 -10.28 22.38
C ASP A 229 -16.55 -11.48 21.79
N GLU A 230 -16.64 -12.64 22.45
CA GLU A 230 -16.00 -13.90 22.02
C GLU A 230 -16.46 -14.40 20.63
N ASN A 231 -17.55 -13.88 20.11
CA ASN A 231 -18.04 -14.18 18.77
C ASN A 231 -17.28 -13.45 17.67
N TYR A 232 -16.45 -12.48 18.03
CA TYR A 232 -15.63 -11.72 17.09
C TYR A 232 -14.14 -12.05 17.24
N ILE A 233 -13.43 -11.98 16.13
CA ILE A 233 -11.98 -12.01 16.13
C ILE A 233 -11.50 -10.70 15.49
N ASN A 234 -10.86 -9.87 16.29
CA ASN A 234 -10.25 -8.63 15.82
C ASN A 234 -8.87 -8.92 15.23
N ILE A 235 -8.67 -8.55 13.97
CA ILE A 235 -7.39 -8.69 13.27
C ILE A 235 -6.40 -7.61 13.71
N TYR A 236 -6.88 -6.42 14.12
CA TYR A 236 -6.04 -5.34 14.60
C TYR A 236 -5.32 -5.70 15.91
N ARG A 237 -4.03 -5.33 16.04
CA ARG A 237 -3.19 -5.67 17.21
C ARG A 237 -2.54 -4.47 17.91
N GLY A 238 -2.89 -3.26 17.50
CA GLY A 238 -2.13 -2.07 17.89
C GLY A 238 -0.98 -1.79 16.93
N LEU A 239 -0.38 -0.64 17.09
CA LEU A 239 0.82 -0.24 16.37
C LEU A 239 2.05 -0.85 17.07
N ASN A 240 3.07 -1.22 16.29
CA ASN A 240 4.33 -1.76 16.83
C ASN A 240 5.30 -0.63 17.23
N ILE A 241 4.76 0.47 17.75
CA ILE A 241 5.53 1.62 18.22
C ILE A 241 4.87 2.19 19.47
N ASP A 242 5.66 2.47 20.49
CA ASP A 242 5.20 3.07 21.73
C ASP A 242 5.76 4.49 21.88
N VAL A 243 5.11 5.30 22.70
CA VAL A 243 5.62 6.62 23.08
C VAL A 243 6.89 6.49 23.91
N MET A 244 7.79 7.44 23.78
CA MET A 244 8.96 7.52 24.65
C MET A 244 8.53 7.94 26.05
N ARG A 245 9.11 7.30 27.06
CA ARG A 245 8.80 7.52 28.46
C ARG A 245 10.06 7.86 29.26
N ASP A 246 9.86 8.60 30.33
CA ASP A 246 10.94 8.87 31.30
C ASP A 246 11.19 7.66 32.23
N GLN A 247 12.10 7.85 33.18
CA GLN A 247 12.43 6.83 34.20
C GLN A 247 11.29 6.49 35.17
N HIS A 248 10.24 7.31 35.20
CA HIS A 248 9.04 7.12 36.02
C HIS A 248 7.88 6.50 35.24
N GLY A 249 8.06 6.27 33.93
CA GLY A 249 7.05 5.72 33.03
C GLY A 249 6.11 6.75 32.43
N GLU A 250 6.31 8.05 32.69
CA GLU A 250 5.52 9.13 32.12
C GLU A 250 5.94 9.42 30.67
N GLN A 251 4.97 9.74 29.83
CA GLN A 251 5.24 10.10 28.43
C GLN A 251 6.06 11.39 28.36
N LEU A 252 7.14 11.37 27.57
CA LEU A 252 7.93 12.56 27.30
C LEU A 252 7.11 13.61 26.55
N THR A 253 7.34 14.87 26.91
CA THR A 253 6.70 16.02 26.27
C THR A 253 7.25 16.28 24.88
N ARG A 254 6.54 17.05 24.07
CA ARG A 254 6.99 17.46 22.73
C ARG A 254 8.34 18.21 22.76
N ALA A 255 8.58 19.00 23.79
CA ALA A 255 9.83 19.75 23.93
C ALA A 255 11.04 18.82 24.17
N GLU A 256 10.85 17.78 24.99
CA GLU A 256 11.89 16.81 25.33
C GLU A 256 12.29 15.93 24.13
N VAL A 257 11.33 15.56 23.27
CA VAL A 257 11.61 14.69 22.11
C VAL A 257 11.96 15.45 20.84
N TYR A 258 11.83 16.78 20.81
CA TYR A 258 11.98 17.58 19.59
C TYR A 258 13.36 17.46 18.92
N GLU A 259 14.43 17.49 19.70
CA GLU A 259 15.80 17.41 19.13
C GLU A 259 16.07 16.03 18.50
N ASP A 260 15.47 14.96 19.00
CA ASP A 260 15.62 13.59 18.48
C ASP A 260 14.90 13.39 17.14
N CYS A 261 13.89 14.21 16.81
CA CYS A 261 13.14 14.16 15.55
C CYS A 261 13.22 15.46 14.74
N LYS A 262 14.16 16.34 15.02
CA LYS A 262 14.29 17.66 14.40
C LYS A 262 14.51 17.61 12.89
N GLY A 263 15.20 16.60 12.39
CA GLY A 263 15.36 16.37 10.96
C GLY A 263 14.01 16.07 10.28
N ILE A 264 13.21 15.20 10.87
CA ILE A 264 11.85 14.89 10.40
C ILE A 264 10.96 16.15 10.45
N MET A 265 11.04 16.94 11.51
CA MET A 265 10.28 18.18 11.65
C MET A 265 10.70 19.24 10.61
N THR A 266 11.99 19.33 10.32
CA THR A 266 12.53 20.22 9.27
C THR A 266 12.07 19.75 7.90
N LEU A 267 12.10 18.44 7.63
CA LEU A 267 11.58 17.85 6.40
C LEU A 267 10.10 18.20 6.18
N ILE A 268 9.26 18.09 7.22
CA ILE A 268 7.85 18.48 7.15
C ILE A 268 7.69 19.97 6.80
N ASN A 269 8.48 20.84 7.42
CA ASN A 269 8.46 22.27 7.12
C ASN A 269 8.83 22.54 5.64
N ASP A 270 9.85 21.88 5.13
CA ASP A 270 10.31 22.06 3.74
C ASP A 270 9.30 21.45 2.73
N LEU A 271 8.67 20.32 3.07
CA LEU A 271 7.59 19.73 2.27
C LEU A 271 6.36 20.64 2.19
N CYS A 272 6.15 21.49 3.18
CA CYS A 272 5.08 22.50 3.18
C CYS A 272 5.56 23.87 2.65
N ASP A 273 6.77 23.97 2.09
CA ASP A 273 7.39 25.23 1.62
C ASP A 273 7.39 26.35 2.69
N GLY A 274 7.44 25.98 3.98
CA GLY A 274 7.41 26.89 5.11
C GLY A 274 6.05 27.54 5.39
N GLU A 275 4.96 27.17 4.72
CA GLU A 275 3.62 27.66 5.01
C GLU A 275 3.15 27.18 6.38
N LYS A 276 3.20 28.03 7.41
CA LYS A 276 2.94 27.68 8.82
C LYS A 276 1.58 26.99 9.05
N GLU A 277 0.53 27.46 8.38
CA GLU A 277 -0.81 26.87 8.49
C GLU A 277 -0.85 25.46 7.89
N ALA A 278 -0.14 25.24 6.78
CA ALA A 278 -0.02 23.93 6.15
C ALA A 278 0.79 22.96 7.02
N VAL A 279 1.91 23.42 7.61
CA VAL A 279 2.74 22.63 8.54
C VAL A 279 1.90 22.18 9.73
N LEU A 280 1.20 23.13 10.39
CA LEU A 280 0.38 22.81 11.56
C LEU A 280 -0.77 21.86 11.20
N PHE A 281 -1.43 22.11 10.08
CA PHE A 281 -2.50 21.24 9.60
C PHE A 281 -1.97 19.82 9.31
N LEU A 282 -0.85 19.70 8.61
CA LEU A 282 -0.25 18.40 8.28
C LEU A 282 0.13 17.63 9.55
N LEU A 283 0.75 18.28 10.54
CA LEU A 283 1.10 17.66 11.81
C LEU A 283 -0.15 17.16 12.55
N LYS A 284 -1.20 17.98 12.66
CA LYS A 284 -2.48 17.60 13.29
C LYS A 284 -3.17 16.48 12.49
N TRP A 285 -3.12 16.53 11.17
CA TRP A 285 -3.69 15.50 10.28
C TRP A 285 -3.00 14.14 10.44
N LEU A 286 -1.67 14.13 10.64
CA LEU A 286 -0.91 12.92 10.94
C LEU A 286 -1.17 12.42 12.36
N ALA A 287 -1.32 13.31 13.32
CA ALA A 287 -1.51 12.98 14.73
C ALA A 287 -2.93 12.45 15.03
N PHE A 288 -3.96 13.01 14.38
CA PHE A 288 -5.35 12.70 14.72
C PHE A 288 -5.69 11.20 14.61
N PRO A 289 -5.37 10.49 13.50
CA PRO A 289 -5.64 9.06 13.40
C PRO A 289 -4.75 8.20 14.32
N LEU A 290 -3.62 8.73 14.79
CA LEU A 290 -2.75 8.04 15.75
C LEU A 290 -3.27 8.18 17.18
N GLN A 291 -3.76 9.35 17.58
CA GLN A 291 -4.39 9.56 18.87
C GLN A 291 -5.80 8.96 18.95
N ASN A 292 -6.47 8.81 17.80
CA ASN A 292 -7.81 8.24 17.65
C ASN A 292 -7.74 7.08 16.66
N ILE A 293 -7.16 5.98 17.11
CA ILE A 293 -6.95 4.81 16.22
C ILE A 293 -8.26 4.36 15.57
N GLY A 294 -8.20 4.13 14.26
CA GLY A 294 -9.38 3.80 13.47
C GLY A 294 -10.19 5.00 12.97
N ALA A 295 -9.82 6.24 13.38
CA ALA A 295 -10.45 7.44 12.82
C ALA A 295 -10.15 7.58 11.33
N LYS A 296 -11.19 7.94 10.57
CA LYS A 296 -11.15 8.15 9.13
C LYS A 296 -11.24 9.64 8.82
N MET A 297 -10.14 10.22 8.33
CA MET A 297 -10.14 11.60 7.87
C MET A 297 -10.97 11.74 6.59
N ALA A 298 -11.90 12.69 6.56
CA ALA A 298 -12.63 13.08 5.35
C ALA A 298 -11.78 13.95 4.40
N THR A 299 -10.48 14.07 4.71
CA THR A 299 -9.49 14.83 3.98
C THR A 299 -8.25 13.97 3.70
N CYS A 300 -7.47 14.37 2.71
CA CYS A 300 -6.23 13.70 2.33
C CYS A 300 -5.13 14.71 2.04
N VAL A 301 -3.90 14.23 1.97
CA VAL A 301 -2.74 15.01 1.51
C VAL A 301 -2.49 14.72 0.04
N LEU A 302 -2.40 15.76 -0.78
CA LEU A 302 -1.92 15.69 -2.16
C LEU A 302 -0.64 16.48 -2.27
N MET A 303 0.46 15.79 -2.47
CA MET A 303 1.77 16.41 -2.62
C MET A 303 2.26 16.18 -4.04
N HIS A 304 2.46 17.27 -4.76
CA HIS A 304 2.85 17.23 -6.16
C HIS A 304 4.05 18.14 -6.44
N GLY A 305 4.59 18.07 -7.64
CA GLY A 305 5.65 18.98 -8.10
C GLY A 305 6.73 18.26 -8.89
N HIS A 306 7.37 19.00 -9.78
CA HIS A 306 8.39 18.49 -10.71
C HIS A 306 9.75 18.21 -10.03
N ILE A 307 9.92 18.61 -8.77
CA ILE A 307 11.17 18.39 -8.04
C ILE A 307 11.24 16.94 -7.58
N HIS A 308 12.18 16.20 -8.14
CA HIS A 308 12.56 14.87 -7.71
C HIS A 308 13.47 14.97 -6.49
N GLY A 309 13.35 14.05 -5.53
CA GLY A 309 14.24 14.06 -4.36
C GLY A 309 13.87 15.06 -3.25
N SER A 310 12.70 15.69 -3.28
CA SER A 310 12.25 16.62 -2.22
C SER A 310 11.92 15.95 -0.87
N GLY A 311 12.02 14.61 -0.75
CA GLY A 311 11.75 13.89 0.49
C GLY A 311 10.30 13.41 0.66
N LYS A 312 9.42 13.56 -0.34
CA LYS A 312 8.01 13.10 -0.30
C LYS A 312 7.87 11.64 0.14
N SER A 313 8.50 10.71 -0.60
CA SER A 313 8.46 9.28 -0.28
C SER A 313 9.23 8.95 1.01
N LEU A 314 10.28 9.70 1.36
CA LEU A 314 10.98 9.53 2.63
C LEU A 314 10.02 9.76 3.81
N MET A 315 9.22 10.84 3.77
CA MET A 315 8.24 11.13 4.82
C MET A 315 7.10 10.10 4.84
N PHE A 316 6.39 9.94 3.73
CA PHE A 316 5.12 9.20 3.75
C PHE A 316 5.27 7.69 3.54
N VAL A 317 6.30 7.23 2.81
CA VAL A 317 6.55 5.80 2.63
C VAL A 317 7.50 5.28 3.72
N SER A 318 8.66 5.93 3.97
CA SER A 318 9.66 5.35 4.88
C SER A 318 9.34 5.62 6.35
N ILE A 319 9.09 6.89 6.75
CA ILE A 319 8.85 7.27 8.14
C ILE A 319 7.48 6.73 8.59
N MET A 320 6.41 7.00 7.84
CA MET A 320 5.06 6.57 8.24
C MET A 320 4.90 5.05 8.23
N LYS A 321 5.61 4.32 7.36
CA LYS A 321 5.64 2.85 7.39
C LYS A 321 6.23 2.31 8.70
N LYS A 322 7.22 2.99 9.29
CA LYS A 322 7.74 2.57 10.60
C LYS A 322 6.74 2.78 11.74
N ILE A 323 5.87 3.79 11.63
CA ILE A 323 4.81 4.04 12.60
C ILE A 323 3.67 3.04 12.45
N TYR A 324 3.14 2.90 11.23
CA TYR A 324 1.96 2.06 10.97
C TYR A 324 2.27 0.57 10.75
N GLY A 325 3.53 0.21 10.49
CA GLY A 325 3.95 -1.18 10.28
C GLY A 325 3.17 -1.87 9.17
N GLU A 326 2.52 -2.99 9.49
CA GLU A 326 1.70 -3.77 8.57
C GLU A 326 0.42 -3.05 8.11
N TYR A 327 -0.04 -2.02 8.83
CA TYR A 327 -1.21 -1.23 8.48
C TYR A 327 -0.92 -0.10 7.50
N HIS A 328 0.33 0.02 7.04
CA HIS A 328 0.73 0.89 5.95
C HIS A 328 0.65 0.17 4.61
N THR A 329 0.26 0.88 3.55
CA THR A 329 0.35 0.38 2.16
C THR A 329 0.87 1.46 1.22
N THR A 330 1.62 1.05 0.20
CA THR A 330 2.06 1.90 -0.91
C THR A 330 1.50 1.32 -2.20
N VAL A 331 0.83 2.14 -2.98
CA VAL A 331 0.06 1.74 -4.17
C VAL A 331 0.49 2.58 -5.36
N GLY A 332 0.94 1.92 -6.42
CA GLY A 332 1.20 2.57 -7.70
C GLY A 332 0.01 2.47 -8.66
N GLN A 333 0.10 3.16 -9.80
CA GLN A 333 -0.97 3.20 -10.81
C GLN A 333 -1.44 1.82 -11.28
N ALA A 334 -0.50 0.88 -11.51
CA ALA A 334 -0.84 -0.46 -11.98
C ALA A 334 -1.71 -1.26 -10.99
N GLN A 335 -1.51 -1.05 -9.68
CA GLN A 335 -2.33 -1.68 -8.64
C GLN A 335 -3.71 -1.02 -8.55
N LEU A 336 -3.77 0.31 -8.75
CA LEU A 336 -5.02 1.06 -8.73
C LEU A 336 -5.93 0.72 -9.91
N ASP A 337 -5.35 0.45 -11.09
CA ASP A 337 -6.08 0.05 -12.30
C ASP A 337 -6.50 -1.43 -12.31
N ASN A 338 -6.00 -2.22 -11.36
CA ASN A 338 -6.37 -3.63 -11.24
C ASN A 338 -7.78 -3.77 -10.67
N GLN A 339 -8.54 -4.75 -11.20
CA GLN A 339 -9.86 -5.10 -10.66
C GLN A 339 -9.81 -5.68 -9.23
N TYR A 340 -8.65 -6.20 -8.80
CA TYR A 340 -8.42 -6.71 -7.45
C TYR A 340 -7.72 -5.64 -6.63
N ASN A 341 -8.28 -5.33 -5.47
CA ASN A 341 -7.82 -4.25 -4.59
C ASN A 341 -7.48 -4.74 -3.17
N GLU A 342 -7.02 -5.97 -3.04
CA GLU A 342 -6.64 -6.57 -1.74
C GLU A 342 -5.60 -5.75 -0.96
N TRP A 343 -4.90 -4.82 -1.62
CA TRP A 343 -3.95 -3.91 -1.00
C TRP A 343 -4.57 -2.90 -0.02
N ILE A 344 -5.92 -2.75 -0.03
CA ILE A 344 -6.64 -1.89 0.94
C ILE A 344 -7.06 -2.65 2.21
N GLU A 345 -7.00 -3.98 2.20
CA GLU A 345 -7.47 -4.80 3.30
C GLU A 345 -6.63 -4.57 4.56
N ASN A 346 -7.30 -4.27 5.67
CA ASN A 346 -6.68 -4.08 6.98
C ASN A 346 -5.63 -2.96 7.00
N LYS A 347 -5.87 -1.85 6.29
CA LYS A 347 -4.94 -0.72 6.22
C LYS A 347 -5.51 0.52 6.90
N LEU A 348 -4.62 1.26 7.58
CA LEU A 348 -4.90 2.54 8.23
C LEU A 348 -4.29 3.73 7.48
N PHE A 349 -3.17 3.50 6.79
CA PHE A 349 -2.44 4.54 6.08
C PHE A 349 -2.02 4.07 4.69
N GLY A 350 -2.43 4.81 3.66
CA GLY A 350 -2.17 4.49 2.26
C GLY A 350 -1.48 5.61 1.52
N VAL A 351 -0.35 5.29 0.90
CA VAL A 351 0.38 6.21 0.02
C VAL A 351 0.19 5.77 -1.42
N PHE A 352 -0.28 6.69 -2.25
CA PHE A 352 -0.53 6.48 -3.67
C PHE A 352 0.52 7.24 -4.46
N GLU A 353 1.43 6.51 -5.12
CA GLU A 353 2.54 7.08 -5.87
C GLU A 353 2.27 7.09 -7.36
N GLU A 354 2.64 8.19 -8.03
CA GLU A 354 2.59 8.36 -9.48
C GLU A 354 1.19 8.12 -10.09
N ILE A 355 0.13 8.49 -9.36
CA ILE A 355 -1.24 8.33 -9.86
C ILE A 355 -1.58 9.42 -10.85
N VAL A 356 -1.36 9.14 -12.12
CA VAL A 356 -1.67 10.05 -13.23
C VAL A 356 -2.16 9.27 -14.43
N ASP A 357 -3.44 9.40 -14.77
CA ASP A 357 -3.92 9.03 -16.11
C ASP A 357 -4.52 10.25 -16.79
N ASN A 358 -3.81 10.81 -17.77
CA ASN A 358 -4.28 11.93 -18.59
C ASN A 358 -5.52 11.59 -19.42
N LYS A 359 -5.82 10.31 -19.65
CA LYS A 359 -6.95 9.87 -20.50
C LYS A 359 -8.22 9.50 -19.73
N LYS A 360 -8.11 9.19 -18.40
CA LYS A 360 -9.24 8.71 -17.56
C LYS A 360 -9.49 9.57 -16.32
N LYS A 361 -9.02 10.83 -16.30
CA LYS A 361 -9.07 11.73 -15.13
C LYS A 361 -10.40 11.74 -14.36
N HIS A 362 -11.54 11.69 -15.04
CA HIS A 362 -12.85 11.74 -14.37
C HIS A 362 -13.23 10.44 -13.63
N ASN A 363 -12.90 9.27 -14.17
CA ASN A 363 -13.23 7.99 -13.53
C ASN A 363 -12.36 7.74 -12.29
N VAL A 364 -11.06 8.05 -12.39
CA VAL A 364 -10.11 7.96 -11.28
C VAL A 364 -10.50 8.90 -10.14
N MET A 365 -10.97 10.12 -10.46
CA MET A 365 -11.38 11.10 -9.43
C MET A 365 -12.60 10.64 -8.62
N GLY A 366 -13.56 9.95 -9.24
CA GLY A 366 -14.70 9.36 -8.52
C GLY A 366 -14.24 8.33 -7.48
N MET A 367 -13.33 7.44 -7.85
CA MET A 367 -12.76 6.43 -6.97
C MET A 367 -11.92 7.07 -5.85
N ILE A 368 -11.08 8.06 -6.17
CA ILE A 368 -10.29 8.80 -5.16
C ILE A 368 -11.22 9.48 -4.15
N LYS A 369 -12.27 10.16 -4.61
CA LYS A 369 -13.27 10.79 -3.74
C LYS A 369 -13.92 9.75 -2.81
N HIS A 370 -14.24 8.56 -3.31
CA HIS A 370 -14.79 7.47 -2.50
C HIS A 370 -13.77 6.91 -1.49
N LEU A 371 -12.51 6.70 -1.88
CA LEU A 371 -11.44 6.30 -0.96
C LEU A 371 -11.26 7.31 0.19
N ILE A 372 -11.39 8.61 -0.08
CA ILE A 372 -11.22 9.65 0.92
C ILE A 372 -12.44 9.75 1.87
N THR A 373 -13.66 9.71 1.34
CA THR A 373 -14.87 10.05 2.12
C THR A 373 -15.87 8.92 2.28
N GLY A 374 -15.67 7.77 1.63
CA GLY A 374 -16.54 6.60 1.80
C GLY A 374 -16.39 5.99 3.19
N GLU A 375 -17.50 5.61 3.80
CA GLU A 375 -17.53 4.94 5.12
C GLU A 375 -17.13 3.47 5.00
N THR A 376 -17.41 2.85 3.86
CA THR A 376 -17.08 1.47 3.56
C THR A 376 -16.28 1.35 2.27
N LEU A 377 -15.55 0.25 2.12
CA LEU A 377 -14.81 -0.14 0.93
C LEU A 377 -15.15 -1.56 0.54
N TYR A 378 -15.36 -1.79 -0.76
CA TYR A 378 -15.52 -3.13 -1.29
C TYR A 378 -14.16 -3.74 -1.61
N VAL A 379 -13.85 -4.88 -0.99
CA VAL A 379 -12.61 -5.63 -1.21
C VAL A 379 -12.87 -6.74 -2.22
N SER A 380 -12.05 -6.81 -3.25
CA SER A 380 -12.06 -7.84 -4.28
C SER A 380 -10.71 -8.56 -4.32
N LYS A 381 -10.74 -9.88 -4.12
CA LYS A 381 -9.57 -10.77 -4.22
C LYS A 381 -9.79 -11.81 -5.31
N LYS A 382 -8.69 -12.26 -5.90
CA LYS A 382 -8.74 -13.35 -6.88
C LYS A 382 -9.19 -14.65 -6.22
N PHE A 383 -10.18 -15.31 -6.83
CA PHE A 383 -10.77 -16.58 -6.35
C PHE A 383 -11.52 -16.52 -5.01
N VAL A 384 -11.82 -15.34 -4.50
CA VAL A 384 -12.61 -15.16 -3.28
C VAL A 384 -13.77 -14.22 -3.58
N SER A 385 -14.96 -14.51 -3.02
CA SER A 385 -16.07 -13.58 -3.12
C SER A 385 -15.71 -12.27 -2.44
N GLY A 386 -15.95 -11.16 -3.12
CA GLY A 386 -15.68 -9.85 -2.55
C GLY A 386 -16.61 -9.53 -1.37
N TRP A 387 -16.16 -8.67 -0.49
CA TRP A 387 -16.92 -8.24 0.70
C TRP A 387 -16.74 -6.75 0.97
N GLU A 388 -17.63 -6.20 1.75
CA GLU A 388 -17.57 -4.83 2.22
C GLU A 388 -16.90 -4.78 3.60
N MET A 389 -16.05 -3.77 3.81
CA MET A 389 -15.38 -3.51 5.09
C MET A 389 -15.44 -2.03 5.44
N ASN A 390 -15.35 -1.69 6.72
CA ASN A 390 -15.23 -0.31 7.18
C ASN A 390 -13.95 0.34 6.65
N ASN A 391 -14.06 1.60 6.24
CA ASN A 391 -12.93 2.35 5.71
C ASN A 391 -12.20 3.10 6.82
N HIS A 392 -11.04 2.61 7.20
CA HIS A 392 -10.11 3.26 8.14
C HIS A 392 -8.89 3.86 7.44
N LEU A 393 -8.84 3.80 6.10
CA LEU A 393 -7.67 4.16 5.30
C LEU A 393 -7.52 5.67 5.16
N ASN A 394 -6.54 6.28 5.80
CA ASN A 394 -6.14 7.67 5.59
C ASN A 394 -5.15 7.75 4.43
N THR A 395 -5.37 8.65 3.47
CA THR A 395 -4.72 8.60 2.16
C THR A 395 -3.82 9.79 1.89
N VAL A 396 -2.64 9.50 1.32
CA VAL A 396 -1.69 10.48 0.80
C VAL A 396 -1.45 10.17 -0.67
N PHE A 397 -1.51 11.19 -1.53
CA PHE A 397 -1.25 11.10 -2.96
C PHE A 397 0.04 11.83 -3.28
N LEU A 398 1.02 11.14 -3.86
CA LEU A 398 2.30 11.69 -4.28
C LEU A 398 2.39 11.68 -5.80
N SER A 399 2.83 12.78 -6.40
CA SER A 399 3.00 12.86 -7.86
C SER A 399 4.15 13.79 -8.22
N ASN A 400 4.86 13.46 -9.29
CA ASN A 400 5.84 14.34 -9.91
C ASN A 400 5.23 15.21 -11.02
N ASN A 401 3.94 15.07 -11.29
CA ASN A 401 3.22 15.90 -12.25
C ASN A 401 2.78 17.21 -11.58
N THR A 402 2.85 18.32 -12.32
CA THR A 402 2.39 19.63 -11.85
C THR A 402 0.87 19.71 -11.71
N GLN A 403 0.12 18.89 -12.46
CA GLN A 403 -1.34 18.82 -12.40
C GLN A 403 -1.80 17.35 -12.33
N PRO A 404 -1.58 16.65 -11.22
CA PRO A 404 -1.94 15.23 -11.12
C PRO A 404 -3.44 14.98 -11.12
N LEU A 405 -4.21 15.85 -10.48
CA LEU A 405 -5.67 15.70 -10.29
C LEU A 405 -6.38 17.04 -10.57
N PRO A 406 -7.57 17.00 -11.19
CA PRO A 406 -8.41 18.19 -11.32
C PRO A 406 -9.08 18.52 -9.98
N ILE A 407 -8.71 19.65 -9.37
CA ILE A 407 -9.29 20.11 -8.09
C ILE A 407 -10.25 21.26 -8.37
N GLU A 408 -11.48 21.10 -7.89
CA GLU A 408 -12.52 22.12 -7.98
C GLU A 408 -12.33 23.20 -6.89
N GLU A 409 -12.70 24.43 -7.15
CA GLU A 409 -12.56 25.56 -6.22
C GLU A 409 -13.19 25.33 -4.84
N LYS A 410 -14.30 24.58 -4.79
CA LYS A 410 -15.02 24.25 -3.56
C LYS A 410 -14.64 22.90 -2.95
N ASP A 411 -13.63 22.21 -3.50
CA ASP A 411 -13.21 20.92 -2.95
C ASP A 411 -12.49 21.12 -1.62
N ARG A 412 -13.08 20.50 -0.58
CA ARG A 412 -12.64 20.61 0.82
C ARG A 412 -11.80 19.41 1.28
N ARG A 413 -11.50 18.46 0.38
CA ARG A 413 -10.84 17.20 0.76
C ARG A 413 -9.33 17.29 0.78
N PHE A 414 -8.74 18.10 -0.10
CA PHE A 414 -7.30 18.04 -0.35
C PHE A 414 -6.53 19.13 0.41
N LEU A 415 -5.57 18.71 1.24
CA LEU A 415 -4.40 19.53 1.55
C LEU A 415 -3.44 19.38 0.37
N VAL A 416 -3.27 20.43 -0.43
CA VAL A 416 -2.38 20.41 -1.60
C VAL A 416 -1.08 21.08 -1.24
N LEU A 417 0.04 20.39 -1.48
CA LEU A 417 1.39 20.84 -1.18
C LEU A 417 2.27 20.69 -2.42
N ASN A 418 3.16 21.64 -2.63
CA ASN A 418 4.13 21.62 -3.73
C ASN A 418 5.52 21.99 -3.18
N PRO A 419 6.32 21.01 -2.75
CA PRO A 419 7.69 21.28 -2.29
C PRO A 419 8.50 21.97 -3.38
N CYS A 420 9.08 23.13 -3.05
CA CYS A 420 9.84 23.96 -4.00
C CYS A 420 11.35 23.75 -3.92
N LYS A 421 11.82 22.82 -3.05
CA LYS A 421 13.25 22.55 -2.83
C LYS A 421 13.56 21.07 -2.90
N ASP A 422 14.75 20.74 -3.38
CA ASP A 422 15.35 19.42 -3.18
C ASP A 422 15.70 19.24 -1.70
N LEU A 423 15.63 18.01 -1.23
CA LEU A 423 16.13 17.64 0.08
C LEU A 423 17.67 17.74 0.06
N ASP A 424 18.23 18.67 0.83
CA ASP A 424 19.67 18.83 0.89
C ASP A 424 20.38 17.64 1.57
N GLY A 425 21.67 17.45 1.25
CA GLY A 425 22.45 16.33 1.77
C GLY A 425 22.48 16.26 3.30
N PRO A 426 22.80 17.35 4.01
CA PRO A 426 22.83 17.38 5.47
C PRO A 426 21.49 17.01 6.12
N LEU A 427 20.38 17.52 5.61
CA LEU A 427 19.05 17.18 6.12
C LEU A 427 18.70 15.71 5.81
N HIS A 428 19.01 15.24 4.61
CA HIS A 428 18.82 13.83 4.25
C HIS A 428 19.60 12.91 5.19
N GLU A 429 20.90 13.17 5.42
CA GLU A 429 21.73 12.38 6.33
C GLU A 429 21.15 12.37 7.76
N ARG A 430 20.69 13.54 8.25
CA ARG A 430 20.06 13.65 9.56
C ARG A 430 18.80 12.81 9.66
N VAL A 431 17.87 12.91 8.69
CA VAL A 431 16.64 12.11 8.67
C VAL A 431 16.95 10.63 8.57
N MET A 432 17.95 10.24 7.77
CA MET A 432 18.39 8.84 7.67
C MET A 432 19.00 8.33 8.98
N GLN A 433 19.67 9.19 9.74
CA GLN A 433 20.15 8.86 11.07
C GLN A 433 18.97 8.69 12.06
N GLU A 434 18.01 9.61 12.07
CA GLU A 434 16.79 9.54 12.87
C GLU A 434 15.97 8.27 12.55
N LEU A 435 15.92 7.85 11.28
CA LEU A 435 15.32 6.58 10.87
C LEU A 435 16.05 5.34 11.44
N LYS A 436 17.35 5.40 11.64
CA LYS A 436 18.15 4.28 12.18
C LYS A 436 18.16 4.21 13.70
N THR A 437 17.85 5.31 14.35
CA THR A 437 17.80 5.45 15.80
C THR A 437 16.35 5.54 16.29
N ASN A 438 16.11 6.23 17.38
CA ASN A 438 14.81 6.48 17.99
C ASN A 438 14.06 7.70 17.43
N GLY A 439 14.57 8.36 16.37
CA GLY A 439 13.96 9.58 15.83
C GLY A 439 12.51 9.41 15.36
N VAL A 440 12.15 8.23 14.80
CA VAL A 440 10.75 7.94 14.44
C VAL A 440 9.89 7.76 15.69
N GLN A 441 10.42 7.14 16.74
CA GLN A 441 9.71 7.01 18.01
C GLN A 441 9.54 8.37 18.69
N ALA A 442 10.55 9.23 18.63
CA ALA A 442 10.48 10.62 19.10
C ALA A 442 9.41 11.42 18.33
N PHE A 443 9.38 11.27 16.99
CA PHE A 443 8.36 11.90 16.16
C PHE A 443 6.94 11.37 16.48
N TYR A 444 6.78 10.07 16.66
CA TYR A 444 5.52 9.48 17.10
C TYR A 444 5.08 10.06 18.45
N THR A 445 6.00 10.13 19.44
CA THR A 445 5.75 10.72 20.75
C THR A 445 5.36 12.20 20.64
N TYR A 446 6.03 12.95 19.75
CA TYR A 446 5.69 14.33 19.44
C TYR A 446 4.25 14.47 18.93
N LEU A 447 3.85 13.60 17.97
CA LEU A 447 2.48 13.58 17.44
C LEU A 447 1.44 13.21 18.49
N MET A 448 1.75 12.25 19.37
CA MET A 448 0.86 11.85 20.47
C MET A 448 0.67 12.94 21.53
N GLY A 449 1.61 13.89 21.65
CA GLY A 449 1.53 15.04 22.55
C GLY A 449 0.89 16.29 21.92
N LEU A 450 0.42 16.24 20.66
CA LEU A 450 -0.22 17.41 20.03
C LEU A 450 -1.62 17.66 20.59
N ASP A 451 -1.93 18.92 20.83
CA ASP A 451 -3.30 19.34 21.15
C ASP A 451 -4.18 19.32 19.89
N LEU A 452 -5.22 18.51 19.94
CA LEU A 452 -6.19 18.31 18.87
C LEU A 452 -7.60 18.83 19.23
N THR A 453 -7.75 19.66 20.26
CA THR A 453 -9.05 20.15 20.73
C THR A 453 -9.88 20.78 19.61
N ASP A 454 -9.23 21.52 18.69
CA ASP A 454 -9.88 22.18 17.55
C ASP A 454 -9.78 21.38 16.24
N PHE A 455 -9.40 20.10 16.32
CA PHE A 455 -9.17 19.28 15.13
C PHE A 455 -10.03 18.01 15.14
N HIS A 456 -10.69 17.71 14.03
CA HIS A 456 -11.58 16.56 13.88
C HIS A 456 -11.54 16.03 12.43
N GLU A 457 -12.19 14.93 12.14
CA GLU A 457 -12.14 14.21 10.87
C GLU A 457 -12.57 15.06 9.65
N HIS A 458 -13.45 16.04 9.88
CA HIS A 458 -14.04 16.87 8.83
C HIS A 458 -13.40 18.27 8.73
N VAL A 459 -12.31 18.54 9.46
CA VAL A 459 -11.64 19.83 9.42
C VAL A 459 -11.17 20.15 8.00
N LYS A 460 -11.40 21.37 7.54
CA LYS A 460 -11.06 21.79 6.17
C LYS A 460 -9.57 22.13 6.10
N PRO A 461 -8.84 21.60 5.09
CA PRO A 461 -7.48 22.00 4.83
C PRO A 461 -7.37 23.49 4.49
N PRO A 462 -6.27 24.15 4.85
CA PRO A 462 -6.01 25.54 4.48
C PRO A 462 -5.90 25.69 2.96
N MET A 463 -6.15 26.91 2.49
CA MET A 463 -5.96 27.28 1.07
C MET A 463 -4.48 27.62 0.86
N THR A 464 -3.67 26.61 0.60
CA THR A 464 -2.24 26.78 0.28
C THR A 464 -2.05 27.47 -1.08
N ILE A 465 -0.84 28.00 -1.30
CA ILE A 465 -0.44 28.54 -2.61
C ILE A 465 -0.57 27.45 -3.69
N ALA A 466 -0.06 26.25 -3.40
CA ALA A 466 -0.14 25.09 -4.28
C ALA A 466 -1.59 24.73 -4.66
N LYS A 467 -2.51 24.76 -3.68
CA LYS A 467 -3.93 24.47 -3.94
C LYS A 467 -4.56 25.52 -4.86
N ARG A 468 -4.28 26.78 -4.61
CA ARG A 468 -4.77 27.88 -5.45
C ARG A 468 -4.29 27.75 -6.88
N THR A 469 -2.99 27.53 -7.06
CA THR A 469 -2.38 27.31 -8.38
C THR A 469 -3.01 26.11 -9.10
N MET A 470 -3.23 25.00 -8.40
CA MET A 470 -3.84 23.79 -8.99
C MET A 470 -5.30 24.01 -9.39
N ILE A 471 -6.07 24.76 -8.60
CA ILE A 471 -7.44 25.16 -8.96
C ILE A 471 -7.42 25.99 -10.23
N ASP A 472 -6.53 26.95 -10.33
CA ASP A 472 -6.39 27.79 -11.53
C ASP A 472 -6.07 26.95 -12.77
N TYR A 473 -5.15 26.00 -12.68
CA TYR A 473 -4.87 25.03 -13.76
C TYR A 473 -6.00 24.04 -14.05
N SER A 474 -6.85 23.77 -13.06
CA SER A 474 -7.97 22.80 -13.20
C SER A 474 -9.25 23.44 -13.74
N ARG A 475 -9.29 24.77 -13.87
CA ARG A 475 -10.45 25.47 -14.42
C ARG A 475 -10.73 24.99 -15.82
N ALA A 476 -12.00 24.73 -16.11
CA ALA A 476 -12.41 24.48 -17.49
C ALA A 476 -12.09 25.71 -18.34
N GLY A 477 -11.76 25.53 -19.63
CA GLY A 477 -11.37 26.65 -20.50
C GLY A 477 -12.37 27.83 -20.49
N PHE A 478 -13.68 27.55 -20.28
CA PHE A 478 -14.67 28.63 -20.10
C PHE A 478 -14.47 29.38 -18.79
N ASP A 479 -14.19 28.71 -17.69
CA ASP A 479 -14.00 29.34 -16.36
C ASP A 479 -12.76 30.22 -16.36
N THR A 480 -11.67 29.76 -16.98
CA THR A 480 -10.45 30.54 -17.19
C THR A 480 -10.74 31.78 -18.03
N PHE A 481 -11.39 31.62 -19.21
CA PHE A 481 -11.81 32.73 -20.03
C PHE A 481 -12.68 33.76 -19.28
N TYR A 482 -13.66 33.29 -18.49
CA TYR A 482 -14.53 34.18 -17.72
C TYR A 482 -13.75 35.01 -16.69
N HIS A 483 -12.84 34.39 -15.95
CA HIS A 483 -12.01 35.09 -14.94
C HIS A 483 -11.09 36.12 -15.60
N GLU A 484 -10.38 35.74 -16.66
CA GLU A 484 -9.53 36.65 -17.43
C GLU A 484 -10.36 37.80 -18.02
N TRP A 485 -11.53 37.51 -18.62
CA TRP A 485 -12.40 38.52 -19.16
C TRP A 485 -12.91 39.48 -18.09
N LYS A 486 -13.34 38.97 -16.93
CA LYS A 486 -13.83 39.78 -15.81
C LYS A 486 -12.74 40.66 -15.21
N ASN A 487 -11.51 40.16 -15.12
CA ASN A 487 -10.37 40.89 -14.57
C ASN A 487 -9.75 41.89 -15.56
N GLY A 488 -10.14 41.84 -16.85
CA GLY A 488 -9.56 42.69 -17.87
C GLY A 488 -8.25 42.14 -18.48
N ASP A 489 -7.94 40.87 -18.23
CA ASP A 489 -6.73 40.21 -18.73
C ASP A 489 -6.86 39.73 -20.19
N THR A 490 -8.09 39.86 -20.78
CA THR A 490 -8.33 39.60 -22.20
C THR A 490 -8.35 40.91 -22.99
N LYS A 491 -8.16 40.80 -24.32
CA LYS A 491 -8.36 41.94 -25.21
C LYS A 491 -9.83 42.41 -25.34
N PHE A 492 -10.77 41.66 -24.75
CA PHE A 492 -12.21 41.93 -24.82
C PHE A 492 -12.66 42.70 -23.59
N PRO A 493 -13.37 43.84 -23.72
CA PRO A 493 -13.81 44.61 -22.57
C PRO A 493 -14.90 43.89 -21.78
N TYR A 494 -14.90 44.05 -20.46
CA TYR A 494 -15.93 43.49 -19.57
C TYR A 494 -17.18 44.37 -19.57
N VAL A 495 -17.92 44.32 -20.66
CA VAL A 495 -19.12 45.12 -20.90
C VAL A 495 -20.27 44.28 -21.47
N SER A 496 -21.48 44.85 -21.49
CA SER A 496 -22.66 44.18 -22.07
C SER A 496 -22.47 43.90 -23.55
N CYS A 497 -22.85 42.71 -24.01
CA CYS A 497 -22.61 42.28 -25.36
C CYS A 497 -23.70 41.31 -25.86
N LYS A 498 -23.73 41.00 -27.14
CA LYS A 498 -24.58 39.93 -27.68
C LYS A 498 -24.00 38.57 -27.22
N SER A 499 -24.85 37.60 -26.95
CA SER A 499 -24.43 36.23 -26.63
C SER A 499 -23.49 35.62 -27.67
N GLU A 500 -23.77 35.94 -28.96
CA GLU A 500 -22.91 35.49 -30.07
C GLU A 500 -21.53 36.17 -30.09
N GLN A 501 -21.45 37.45 -29.68
CA GLN A 501 -20.18 38.17 -29.59
C GLN A 501 -19.30 37.56 -28.51
N LEU A 502 -19.86 37.29 -27.33
CA LEU A 502 -19.11 36.66 -26.22
C LEU A 502 -18.65 35.24 -26.61
N TYR A 503 -19.49 34.48 -27.32
CA TYR A 503 -19.08 33.16 -27.81
C TYR A 503 -17.96 33.24 -28.86
N LYS A 504 -17.99 34.25 -29.76
CA LYS A 504 -16.90 34.50 -30.72
C LYS A 504 -15.61 34.91 -30.00
N ALA A 505 -15.70 35.75 -28.96
CA ALA A 505 -14.58 36.13 -28.12
C ALA A 505 -13.94 34.92 -27.45
N PHE A 506 -14.75 34.04 -26.85
CA PHE A 506 -14.30 32.77 -26.30
C PHE A 506 -13.61 31.92 -27.38
N GLY A 507 -14.15 31.81 -28.58
CA GLY A 507 -13.53 31.05 -29.66
C GLY A 507 -12.20 31.65 -30.16
N GLN A 508 -12.04 33.00 -30.14
CA GLN A 508 -10.74 33.63 -30.43
C GLN A 508 -9.74 33.37 -29.32
N TRP A 509 -10.16 33.54 -28.07
CA TRP A 509 -9.34 33.27 -26.90
C TRP A 509 -8.88 31.78 -26.84
N SER A 510 -9.79 30.82 -27.04
CA SER A 510 -9.48 29.40 -27.06
C SER A 510 -8.41 29.04 -28.10
N ARG A 511 -8.46 29.66 -29.28
CA ARG A 511 -7.43 29.45 -30.33
C ARG A 511 -6.07 30.01 -29.94
N THR A 512 -6.05 31.14 -29.23
CA THR A 512 -4.81 31.77 -28.80
C THR A 512 -4.16 31.02 -27.64
N THR A 513 -4.96 30.47 -26.70
CA THR A 513 -4.49 29.77 -25.52
C THR A 513 -4.32 28.26 -25.72
N GLY A 514 -4.75 27.71 -26.86
CA GLY A 514 -4.74 26.27 -27.13
C GLY A 514 -5.86 25.49 -26.44
N GLU A 515 -6.83 26.18 -25.85
CA GLU A 515 -7.96 25.56 -25.16
C GLU A 515 -9.03 25.04 -26.15
N HIS A 516 -9.74 23.99 -25.73
CA HIS A 516 -10.78 23.40 -26.57
C HIS A 516 -12.05 24.25 -26.58
N GLN A 517 -12.49 24.68 -27.78
CA GLN A 517 -13.73 25.41 -27.96
C GLN A 517 -14.94 24.49 -27.74
N ILE A 518 -15.77 24.78 -26.75
CA ILE A 518 -17.03 24.08 -26.48
C ILE A 518 -18.16 24.57 -27.36
N SER A 519 -19.23 23.79 -27.50
CA SER A 519 -20.42 24.20 -28.28
C SER A 519 -21.14 25.40 -27.64
N MET A 520 -21.83 26.21 -28.42
CA MET A 520 -22.61 27.35 -27.94
C MET A 520 -23.63 26.98 -26.86
N LYS A 521 -24.26 25.79 -26.97
CA LYS A 521 -25.18 25.28 -25.95
C LYS A 521 -24.48 25.06 -24.60
N ARG A 522 -23.29 24.42 -24.61
CA ARG A 522 -22.49 24.19 -23.40
C ARG A 522 -21.92 25.49 -22.86
N PHE A 523 -21.48 26.41 -23.72
CA PHE A 523 -21.01 27.74 -23.34
C PHE A 523 -22.06 28.52 -22.53
N ILE A 524 -23.35 28.51 -22.95
CA ILE A 524 -24.44 29.16 -22.21
C ILE A 524 -24.69 28.47 -20.86
N ILE A 525 -24.57 27.13 -20.79
CA ILE A 525 -24.74 26.37 -19.54
C ILE A 525 -23.64 26.73 -18.53
N GLU A 526 -22.39 26.76 -18.99
CA GLU A 526 -21.25 27.13 -18.13
C GLU A 526 -21.36 28.60 -17.69
N GLY A 527 -21.73 29.52 -18.63
CA GLY A 527 -21.93 30.93 -18.31
C GLY A 527 -22.96 31.18 -17.19
N LYS A 528 -24.03 30.38 -17.13
CA LYS A 528 -25.04 30.49 -16.08
C LYS A 528 -24.47 30.28 -14.68
N LYS A 529 -23.44 29.43 -14.53
CA LYS A 529 -22.78 29.19 -13.21
C LYS A 529 -22.10 30.44 -12.68
N HIS A 530 -21.71 31.34 -13.57
CA HIS A 530 -21.05 32.61 -13.25
C HIS A 530 -21.99 33.83 -13.33
N GLY A 531 -23.30 33.60 -13.44
CA GLY A 531 -24.28 34.68 -13.59
C GLY A 531 -24.32 35.29 -14.97
N ILE A 532 -23.61 34.73 -15.95
CA ILE A 532 -23.64 35.17 -17.34
C ILE A 532 -24.85 34.54 -18.04
N VAL A 533 -25.98 35.24 -17.97
CA VAL A 533 -27.26 34.73 -18.47
C VAL A 533 -27.71 35.60 -19.64
N PRO A 534 -27.89 35.02 -20.85
CA PRO A 534 -28.52 35.73 -21.94
C PRO A 534 -29.94 36.15 -21.56
N SER A 535 -30.37 37.32 -22.00
CA SER A 535 -31.73 37.81 -21.81
C SER A 535 -32.78 36.81 -22.34
N ASP A 536 -33.89 36.62 -21.63
CA ASP A 536 -34.94 35.67 -22.00
C ASP A 536 -35.53 36.02 -23.38
N LYS A 537 -35.79 37.30 -23.60
CA LYS A 537 -36.24 37.84 -24.89
C LYS A 537 -35.14 38.67 -25.53
N ALA A 538 -35.15 38.74 -26.84
CA ALA A 538 -34.28 39.65 -27.57
C ALA A 538 -34.56 41.10 -27.14
N LYS A 539 -33.49 41.86 -26.82
CA LYS A 539 -33.60 43.29 -26.50
C LYS A 539 -33.27 44.15 -27.71
N HIS A 540 -34.03 45.25 -27.90
CA HIS A 540 -33.72 46.28 -28.89
C HIS A 540 -32.53 47.11 -28.38
N TRP A 541 -31.63 47.43 -29.30
CA TRP A 541 -30.48 48.28 -29.01
C TRP A 541 -30.22 49.21 -30.21
N LYS A 542 -29.66 50.39 -29.94
CA LYS A 542 -29.34 51.41 -30.96
C LYS A 542 -27.99 52.03 -30.59
N GLY A 543 -26.95 51.70 -31.35
CA GLY A 543 -25.64 52.32 -31.26
C GLY A 543 -25.49 53.54 -32.17
N LYS A 544 -24.26 54.03 -32.27
CA LYS A 544 -23.91 55.13 -33.17
C LYS A 544 -23.88 54.69 -34.66
N ARG A 545 -23.42 53.43 -34.89
CA ARG A 545 -23.18 52.88 -36.22
C ARG A 545 -24.23 51.87 -36.67
N SER A 546 -24.88 51.25 -35.71
CA SER A 546 -25.79 50.15 -35.98
C SER A 546 -26.92 50.05 -34.97
N SER A 547 -27.96 49.32 -35.31
CA SER A 547 -29.07 49.01 -34.41
C SER A 547 -29.58 47.60 -34.69
N GLY A 548 -30.30 47.00 -33.71
CA GLY A 548 -30.83 45.66 -33.90
C GLY A 548 -31.61 45.14 -32.72
N GLN A 549 -31.96 43.85 -32.80
CA GLN A 549 -32.63 43.12 -31.74
C GLN A 549 -31.95 41.75 -31.56
N ASN A 550 -31.35 41.53 -30.40
CA ASN A 550 -30.59 40.29 -30.10
C ASN A 550 -30.80 39.84 -28.66
N LYS A 551 -30.50 38.57 -28.37
CA LYS A 551 -30.25 38.14 -27.02
C LYS A 551 -28.92 38.69 -26.52
N VAL A 552 -28.96 39.39 -25.40
CA VAL A 552 -27.82 40.11 -24.85
C VAL A 552 -27.48 39.61 -23.47
N ILE A 553 -26.21 39.69 -23.11
CA ILE A 553 -25.68 39.50 -21.77
C ILE A 553 -25.43 40.90 -21.22
N ILE A 554 -26.03 41.21 -20.06
CA ILE A 554 -25.93 42.52 -19.44
C ILE A 554 -24.85 42.45 -18.33
N ILE A 555 -23.88 43.33 -18.42
CA ILE A 555 -22.81 43.51 -17.47
C ILE A 555 -22.91 44.90 -16.85
N GLY A 556 -22.95 44.98 -15.54
CA GLY A 556 -23.12 46.24 -14.81
C GLY A 556 -24.55 46.79 -14.88
N GLU A 557 -24.73 47.97 -14.31
CA GLU A 557 -26.01 48.69 -14.26
C GLU A 557 -26.05 49.83 -15.27
N LYS A 558 -27.23 50.02 -15.89
CA LYS A 558 -27.45 51.15 -16.77
C LYS A 558 -27.36 52.46 -15.98
N PRO A 559 -26.60 53.48 -16.43
CA PRO A 559 -26.62 54.80 -15.82
C PRO A 559 -28.02 55.41 -15.82
N LYS A 560 -28.36 56.16 -14.73
CA LYS A 560 -29.72 56.69 -14.49
C LYS A 560 -30.19 57.62 -15.60
N ASP A 561 -29.26 58.36 -16.19
CA ASP A 561 -29.56 59.40 -17.21
C ASP A 561 -29.47 58.90 -18.64
N GLU A 562 -29.22 57.64 -18.90
CA GLU A 562 -29.12 57.08 -20.22
C GLU A 562 -30.34 56.26 -20.63
N GLN A 563 -30.69 56.32 -21.94
CA GLN A 563 -31.69 55.42 -22.48
C GLN A 563 -31.10 54.03 -22.64
N GLU A 564 -31.78 53.00 -22.12
CA GLU A 564 -31.30 51.61 -22.14
C GLU A 564 -30.84 51.12 -23.49
N GLN A 565 -31.58 51.46 -24.53
CA GLN A 565 -31.25 51.04 -25.90
C GLN A 565 -29.97 51.68 -26.44
N LEU A 566 -29.70 52.94 -26.11
CA LEU A 566 -28.49 53.64 -26.52
C LEU A 566 -27.28 53.15 -25.72
N TRP A 567 -27.42 53.07 -24.41
CA TRP A 567 -26.38 52.53 -23.53
C TRP A 567 -25.94 51.13 -23.98
N LEU A 568 -26.92 50.24 -24.20
CA LEU A 568 -26.65 48.88 -24.65
C LEU A 568 -26.01 48.84 -26.02
N GLY A 569 -26.46 49.69 -26.95
CA GLY A 569 -25.91 49.80 -28.31
C GLY A 569 -24.44 50.24 -28.33
N LEU A 570 -24.06 51.18 -27.46
CA LEU A 570 -22.66 51.63 -27.35
C LEU A 570 -21.74 50.51 -26.82
N GLN A 571 -22.19 49.76 -25.82
CA GLN A 571 -21.40 48.62 -25.29
C GLN A 571 -21.26 47.49 -26.31
N ILE A 572 -22.33 47.18 -27.05
CA ILE A 572 -22.30 46.17 -28.12
C ILE A 572 -21.33 46.57 -29.24
N GLU A 573 -21.28 47.85 -29.61
CA GLU A 573 -20.34 48.36 -30.60
C GLU A 573 -18.90 48.33 -30.08
N GLN A 574 -18.66 48.73 -28.82
CA GLN A 574 -17.36 48.62 -28.19
C GLN A 574 -16.85 47.17 -28.17
N PHE A 575 -17.71 46.24 -27.82
CA PHE A 575 -17.34 44.82 -27.83
C PHE A 575 -17.06 44.31 -29.26
N GLN A 576 -17.83 44.78 -30.25
CA GLN A 576 -17.59 44.41 -31.65
C GLN A 576 -16.22 44.92 -32.15
N ASP A 577 -15.86 46.16 -31.81
CA ASP A 577 -14.57 46.73 -32.18
C ASP A 577 -13.39 45.87 -31.63
N SER A 578 -13.51 45.36 -30.41
CA SER A 578 -12.51 44.46 -29.83
C SER A 578 -12.41 43.10 -30.55
N LEU A 579 -13.54 42.61 -31.09
CA LEU A 579 -13.56 41.38 -31.90
C LEU A 579 -12.88 41.55 -33.25
N ASP A 580 -13.10 42.72 -33.86
CA ASP A 580 -12.60 43.05 -35.20
C ASP A 580 -11.14 43.54 -35.19
N GLY A 581 -10.57 43.72 -34.01
CA GLY A 581 -9.16 44.15 -33.84
C GLY A 581 -8.95 45.65 -34.08
N VAL A 582 -10.00 46.44 -34.04
CA VAL A 582 -9.93 47.91 -34.09
C VAL A 582 -9.55 48.41 -32.71
N ASN A 583 -8.27 48.69 -32.49
CA ASN A 583 -7.75 49.20 -31.22
C ASN A 583 -7.96 50.73 -31.15
N ASP A 584 -9.11 51.16 -30.62
CA ASP A 584 -9.21 52.41 -29.90
C ASP A 584 -9.42 52.06 -28.39
N VAL A 585 -8.36 51.70 -27.71
CA VAL A 585 -8.34 51.62 -26.24
C VAL A 585 -8.01 53.04 -25.73
N PRO A 586 -8.94 53.76 -25.11
CA PRO A 586 -8.56 54.94 -24.33
C PRO A 586 -7.67 54.46 -23.17
N GLU A 587 -6.45 54.99 -23.07
CA GLU A 587 -5.59 54.79 -21.89
C GLU A 587 -6.39 55.03 -20.62
N ALA A 588 -6.62 53.97 -19.85
CA ALA A 588 -7.15 54.06 -18.49
C ALA A 588 -6.14 54.85 -17.66
N LYS A 589 -6.41 56.11 -17.36
CA LYS A 589 -5.69 56.89 -16.37
C LYS A 589 -5.80 56.16 -15.04
N TYR A 590 -4.71 55.56 -14.60
CA TYR A 590 -4.53 55.16 -13.20
C TYR A 590 -4.69 56.42 -12.34
N VAL A 591 -5.77 56.48 -11.56
CA VAL A 591 -5.87 57.38 -10.43
C VAL A 591 -5.22 56.64 -9.26
N GLN A 592 -4.21 57.28 -8.69
CA GLN A 592 -3.39 56.84 -7.54
C GLN A 592 -4.24 56.54 -6.30
#